data_053a86a4ab70ba9ef25b16c4678e71ec
#
_entry.id   053a86a4ab70ba9ef25b16c4678e71ec
#
_cell.length_a   1.000
_cell.length_b   1.000
_cell.length_c   1.000
_cell.angle_alpha   90.00
_cell.angle_beta   90.00
_cell.angle_gamma   90.00
#
_symmetry.space_group_name_H-M   'P 1'
#
loop_
_entity.id
_entity.type
_entity.pdbx_description
1 polymer ?
#
loop_
_entity_poly.entity_id
_entity_poly.type
_entity_poly.pdbx_seq_one_letter_code
_entity_poly.pdbx_strand_id
1 'polypeptide(L)'
;FAEYVKIVQDEWQWGNIERKFRDLELSNGSLEDKVGQLRELVDEQEHILSARQEKGLASFSEACQEFLAWLEASSRVDTFTTGYSTLDSAMGGFMRGTVAVIAGRPGGGKTDFAINLAMRMGRRGATVLYFSMEMTNVQLMQRIASSLMGVDSTKIRDKNLSSQEMDKAKKLLETFSKSGKLHFVQEPRVSVQRISHYIELVHPDVVVIDHLGLMARPRITDQYK
;
A
#
# COMPACT_ATOMS: atom_id res chain seq x y z
N PHE A 1 0.80 4.91 -16.41
CA PHE A 1 0.26 4.26 -15.21
C PHE A 1 0.33 2.74 -15.32
N ALA A 2 -0.18 2.13 -16.40
CA ALA A 2 -0.07 0.69 -16.63
C ALA A 2 1.38 0.19 -16.66
N GLU A 3 2.29 0.97 -17.22
CA GLU A 3 3.71 0.70 -17.25
C GLU A 3 4.34 0.71 -15.84
N TYR A 4 3.92 1.62 -14.97
CA TYR A 4 4.34 1.65 -13.57
C TYR A 4 3.85 0.44 -12.76
N VAL A 5 2.60 0.02 -12.96
CA VAL A 5 2.04 -1.18 -12.31
C VAL A 5 2.80 -2.43 -12.76
N LYS A 6 3.14 -2.52 -14.04
CA LYS A 6 3.93 -3.62 -14.59
C LYS A 6 5.33 -3.66 -13.99
N ILE A 7 6.02 -2.50 -13.92
CA ILE A 7 7.34 -2.39 -13.27
C ILE A 7 7.28 -2.86 -11.82
N VAL A 8 6.27 -2.43 -11.06
CA VAL A 8 6.07 -2.83 -9.65
C VAL A 8 5.89 -4.36 -9.52
N GLN A 9 5.12 -4.95 -10.42
CA GLN A 9 4.89 -6.40 -10.42
C GLN A 9 6.15 -7.19 -10.82
N ASP A 10 6.91 -6.71 -11.79
CA ASP A 10 8.13 -7.36 -12.26
C ASP A 10 9.23 -7.27 -11.19
N GLU A 11 9.37 -6.12 -10.52
CA GLU A 11 10.30 -5.91 -9.40
C GLU A 11 9.95 -6.78 -8.19
N TRP A 12 8.67 -6.97 -7.88
CA TRP A 12 8.23 -7.86 -6.80
C TRP A 12 8.59 -9.32 -7.10
N GLN A 13 8.36 -9.78 -8.34
CA GLN A 13 8.77 -11.12 -8.75
C GLN A 13 10.28 -11.30 -8.67
N TRP A 14 11.04 -10.32 -9.14
CA TRP A 14 12.49 -10.36 -9.10
C TRP A 14 13.01 -10.45 -7.67
N GLY A 15 12.45 -9.68 -6.74
CA GLY A 15 12.77 -9.75 -5.31
C GLY A 15 12.49 -11.13 -4.68
N ASN A 16 11.42 -11.80 -5.10
CA ASN A 16 11.12 -13.16 -4.67
C ASN A 16 12.12 -14.18 -5.23
N ILE A 17 12.50 -14.05 -6.49
CA ILE A 17 13.51 -14.91 -7.13
C ILE A 17 14.86 -14.73 -6.43
N GLU A 18 15.29 -13.48 -6.18
CA GLU A 18 16.55 -13.21 -5.46
C GLU A 18 16.57 -13.81 -4.06
N ARG A 19 15.44 -13.77 -3.34
CA ARG A 19 15.34 -14.37 -1.99
C ARG A 19 15.49 -15.88 -2.06
N LYS A 20 14.74 -16.56 -2.94
CA LYS A 20 14.83 -18.00 -3.14
C LYS A 20 16.24 -18.43 -3.58
N PHE A 21 16.90 -17.64 -4.44
CA PHE A 21 18.29 -17.85 -4.84
C PHE A 21 19.26 -17.76 -3.66
N ARG A 22 19.10 -16.76 -2.81
CA ARG A 22 19.93 -16.57 -1.62
C ARG A 22 19.74 -17.68 -0.60
N ASP A 23 18.52 -18.15 -0.41
CA ASP A 23 18.20 -19.26 0.48
C ASP A 23 18.83 -20.56 -0.05
N LEU A 24 18.84 -20.75 -1.37
CA LEU A 24 19.48 -21.87 -2.06
C LEU A 24 21.02 -21.82 -1.94
N GLU A 25 21.61 -20.62 -2.02
CA GLU A 25 23.04 -20.41 -1.85
C GLU A 25 23.51 -20.78 -0.43
N LEU A 26 22.71 -20.44 0.57
CA LEU A 26 22.97 -20.71 2.00
C LEU A 26 22.61 -22.15 2.41
N SER A 27 21.90 -22.92 1.58
CA SER A 27 21.51 -24.28 1.90
C SER A 27 22.72 -25.24 1.89
N ASN A 28 22.74 -26.21 2.80
CA ASN A 28 23.79 -27.22 2.92
C ASN A 28 23.59 -28.44 2.00
N GLY A 29 22.79 -28.32 0.93
CA GLY A 29 22.50 -29.40 -0.02
C GLY A 29 23.67 -29.70 -0.96
N SER A 30 23.66 -30.90 -1.57
CA SER A 30 24.61 -31.24 -2.63
C SER A 30 24.44 -30.35 -3.86
N LEU A 31 25.44 -30.33 -4.74
CA LEU A 31 25.35 -29.58 -6.00
C LEU A 31 24.18 -30.07 -6.87
N GLU A 32 23.90 -31.36 -6.87
CA GLU A 32 22.81 -32.00 -7.62
C GLU A 32 21.44 -31.53 -7.06
N ASP A 33 21.29 -31.48 -5.73
CA ASP A 33 20.07 -30.99 -5.06
C ASP A 33 19.83 -29.50 -5.39
N LYS A 34 20.89 -28.68 -5.33
CA LYS A 34 20.81 -27.26 -5.68
C LYS A 34 20.40 -27.02 -7.14
N VAL A 35 20.95 -27.81 -8.06
CA VAL A 35 20.58 -27.75 -9.48
C VAL A 35 19.13 -28.20 -9.69
N GLY A 36 18.67 -29.23 -8.96
CA GLY A 36 17.27 -29.66 -8.98
C GLY A 36 16.32 -28.53 -8.54
N GLN A 37 16.58 -27.90 -7.40
CA GLN A 37 15.79 -26.81 -6.86
C GLN A 37 15.82 -25.55 -7.76
N LEU A 38 16.95 -25.27 -8.44
CA LEU A 38 17.03 -24.21 -9.43
C LEU A 38 16.12 -24.47 -10.64
N ARG A 39 16.07 -25.72 -11.12
CA ARG A 39 15.16 -26.09 -12.23
C ARG A 39 13.70 -25.90 -11.83
N GLU A 40 13.30 -26.39 -10.65
CA GLU A 40 11.95 -26.20 -10.14
C GLU A 40 11.58 -24.70 -10.03
N LEU A 41 12.53 -23.87 -9.62
CA LEU A 41 12.33 -22.42 -9.49
C LEU A 41 12.17 -21.74 -10.87
N VAL A 42 12.91 -22.18 -11.87
CA VAL A 42 12.78 -21.70 -13.26
C VAL A 42 11.44 -22.13 -13.83
N ASP A 43 11.06 -23.41 -13.69
CA ASP A 43 9.81 -23.96 -14.20
C ASP A 43 8.60 -23.26 -13.54
N GLU A 44 8.66 -22.99 -12.23
CA GLU A 44 7.64 -22.20 -11.52
C GLU A 44 7.51 -20.77 -12.09
N GLN A 45 8.63 -20.09 -12.39
CA GLN A 45 8.59 -18.75 -12.96
C GLN A 45 8.11 -18.75 -14.41
N GLU A 46 8.48 -19.73 -15.22
CA GLU A 46 7.97 -19.88 -16.59
C GLU A 46 6.46 -20.12 -16.59
N HIS A 47 5.96 -20.94 -15.65
CA HIS A 47 4.52 -21.17 -15.50
C HIS A 47 3.77 -19.89 -15.06
N ILE A 48 4.35 -19.09 -14.16
CA ILE A 48 3.78 -17.82 -13.74
C ILE A 48 3.77 -16.81 -14.89
N LEU A 49 4.84 -16.75 -15.68
CA LEU A 49 4.94 -15.86 -16.84
C LEU A 49 3.98 -16.25 -17.95
N SER A 50 3.86 -17.54 -18.26
CA SER A 50 2.90 -18.04 -19.25
C SER A 50 1.45 -17.83 -18.80
N ALA A 51 1.12 -18.12 -17.54
CA ALA A 51 -0.20 -17.84 -16.98
C ALA A 51 -0.56 -16.35 -16.96
N ARG A 52 0.44 -15.46 -16.86
CA ARG A 52 0.23 -14.01 -16.97
C ARG A 52 -0.05 -13.56 -18.42
N GLN A 53 0.62 -14.17 -19.40
CA GLN A 53 0.37 -13.87 -20.82
C GLN A 53 -1.00 -14.36 -21.24
N GLU A 54 -1.45 -15.52 -20.75
CA GLU A 54 -2.77 -16.06 -21.04
C GLU A 54 -3.92 -15.36 -20.30
N LYS A 55 -3.70 -14.94 -19.03
CA LYS A 55 -4.72 -14.21 -18.25
C LYS A 55 -5.05 -12.80 -18.75
N GLY A 56 -4.21 -12.24 -19.60
CA GLY A 56 -4.45 -10.91 -20.19
C GLY A 56 -5.39 -10.92 -21.41
N LEU A 57 -5.64 -12.08 -22.01
CA LEU A 57 -6.46 -12.23 -23.20
C LEU A 57 -7.65 -13.16 -22.92
N ALA A 58 -8.80 -12.56 -22.62
CA ALA A 58 -10.07 -13.28 -22.51
C ALA A 58 -10.94 -12.94 -23.70
N SER A 59 -11.57 -13.93 -24.30
CA SER A 59 -12.64 -13.69 -25.27
C SER A 59 -13.86 -13.06 -24.58
N PHE A 60 -14.70 -12.39 -25.35
CA PHE A 60 -15.94 -11.81 -24.78
C PHE A 60 -16.81 -12.88 -24.11
N SER A 61 -16.85 -14.10 -24.66
CA SER A 61 -17.61 -15.24 -24.09
C SER A 61 -17.07 -15.63 -22.70
N GLU A 62 -15.75 -15.72 -22.54
CA GLU A 62 -15.10 -16.02 -21.26
C GLU A 62 -15.35 -14.92 -20.23
N ALA A 63 -15.20 -13.66 -20.63
CA ALA A 63 -15.51 -12.52 -19.77
C ALA A 63 -16.99 -12.50 -19.33
N CYS A 64 -17.93 -12.88 -20.21
CA CYS A 64 -19.34 -13.04 -19.84
C CYS A 64 -19.54 -14.16 -18.81
N GLN A 65 -18.87 -15.30 -18.97
CA GLN A 65 -18.97 -16.39 -18.00
C GLN A 65 -18.41 -16.02 -16.63
N GLU A 66 -17.25 -15.36 -16.60
CA GLU A 66 -16.67 -14.84 -15.36
C GLU A 66 -17.60 -13.83 -14.67
N PHE A 67 -18.20 -12.94 -15.45
CA PHE A 67 -19.16 -11.95 -14.92
C PHE A 67 -20.42 -12.61 -14.37
N LEU A 68 -20.98 -13.61 -15.02
CA LEU A 68 -22.15 -14.34 -14.53
C LEU A 68 -21.82 -15.12 -13.25
N ALA A 69 -20.67 -15.78 -13.20
CA ALA A 69 -20.21 -16.46 -12.01
C ALA A 69 -19.99 -15.47 -10.83
N TRP A 70 -19.49 -14.27 -11.12
CA TRP A 70 -19.36 -13.20 -10.12
C TRP A 70 -20.72 -12.69 -9.62
N LEU A 71 -21.72 -12.55 -10.51
CA LEU A 71 -23.09 -12.16 -10.12
C LEU A 71 -23.78 -13.21 -9.23
N GLU A 72 -23.53 -14.49 -9.49
CA GLU A 72 -24.11 -15.61 -8.75
C GLU A 72 -23.40 -15.82 -7.39
N ALA A 73 -22.16 -15.34 -7.26
CA ALA A 73 -21.44 -15.41 -6.01
C ALA A 73 -22.18 -14.58 -4.94
N SER A 74 -22.66 -15.25 -3.89
CA SER A 74 -23.40 -14.63 -2.79
C SER A 74 -22.54 -13.76 -1.86
N SER A 75 -21.26 -13.58 -2.16
CA SER A 75 -20.35 -12.72 -1.41
C SER A 75 -20.59 -11.24 -1.75
N ARG A 76 -20.80 -10.43 -0.70
CA ARG A 76 -20.74 -8.96 -0.88
C ARG A 76 -19.38 -8.58 -1.48
N VAL A 77 -19.41 -7.65 -2.42
CA VAL A 77 -18.16 -7.04 -2.94
C VAL A 77 -17.36 -6.53 -1.74
N ASP A 78 -16.12 -7.03 -1.58
CA ASP A 78 -15.24 -6.66 -0.47
C ASP A 78 -14.72 -5.25 -0.71
N THR A 79 -15.43 -4.28 -0.14
CA THR A 79 -15.15 -2.85 -0.28
C THR A 79 -14.83 -2.22 1.06
N PHE A 80 -13.85 -1.33 1.06
CA PHE A 80 -13.53 -0.49 2.20
C PHE A 80 -14.19 0.88 2.03
N THR A 81 -15.02 1.26 3.00
CA THR A 81 -15.63 2.59 3.00
C THR A 81 -14.59 3.64 3.35
N THR A 82 -14.60 4.76 2.62
CA THR A 82 -13.70 5.89 2.86
C THR A 82 -14.02 6.64 4.15
N GLY A 83 -15.29 6.56 4.57
CA GLY A 83 -15.80 7.30 5.70
C GLY A 83 -16.25 8.72 5.37
N TYR A 84 -16.25 9.08 4.11
CA TYR A 84 -16.91 10.25 3.58
C TYR A 84 -18.17 9.81 2.84
N SER A 85 -19.34 10.05 3.41
CA SER A 85 -20.62 9.53 2.88
C SER A 85 -20.85 9.90 1.42
N THR A 86 -20.54 11.13 1.04
CA THR A 86 -20.69 11.59 -0.35
C THR A 86 -19.76 10.83 -1.29
N LEU A 87 -18.52 10.58 -0.86
CA LEU A 87 -17.56 9.83 -1.66
C LEU A 87 -17.96 8.36 -1.76
N ASP A 88 -18.34 7.76 -0.64
CA ASP A 88 -18.81 6.37 -0.59
C ASP A 88 -20.07 6.16 -1.42
N SER A 89 -21.01 7.13 -1.42
CA SER A 89 -22.21 7.08 -2.27
C SER A 89 -21.88 7.19 -3.76
N ALA A 90 -20.84 7.96 -4.12
CA ALA A 90 -20.46 8.16 -5.52
C ALA A 90 -19.63 6.99 -6.09
N MET A 91 -18.77 6.36 -5.27
CA MET A 91 -17.78 5.37 -5.71
C MET A 91 -18.10 3.94 -5.24
N GLY A 92 -19.00 3.75 -4.28
CA GLY A 92 -19.24 2.46 -3.62
C GLY A 92 -18.14 2.05 -2.63
N GLY A 93 -17.20 2.94 -2.30
CA GLY A 93 -15.98 2.64 -1.55
C GLY A 93 -14.81 2.20 -2.41
N PHE A 94 -13.72 1.76 -1.78
CA PHE A 94 -12.58 1.16 -2.48
C PHE A 94 -12.69 -0.35 -2.50
N MET A 95 -12.68 -0.93 -3.69
CA MET A 95 -12.64 -2.39 -3.84
C MET A 95 -11.25 -2.94 -3.50
N ARG A 96 -11.21 -4.12 -2.88
CA ARG A 96 -9.94 -4.82 -2.63
C ARG A 96 -9.24 -5.13 -3.97
N GLY A 97 -7.92 -5.01 -3.99
CA GLY A 97 -7.11 -5.26 -5.20
C GLY A 97 -7.13 -4.12 -6.22
N THR A 98 -7.76 -2.97 -5.90
CA THR A 98 -7.75 -1.80 -6.79
C THR A 98 -6.73 -0.75 -6.34
N VAL A 99 -6.33 0.10 -7.30
CA VAL A 99 -5.45 1.24 -7.05
C VAL A 99 -6.26 2.54 -7.22
N ALA A 100 -6.23 3.38 -6.20
CA ALA A 100 -6.82 4.71 -6.24
C ALA A 100 -5.71 5.78 -6.27
N VAL A 101 -5.84 6.77 -7.15
CA VAL A 101 -4.87 7.86 -7.28
C VAL A 101 -5.51 9.16 -6.82
N ILE A 102 -4.89 9.80 -5.81
CA ILE A 102 -5.25 11.14 -5.34
C ILE A 102 -4.34 12.15 -6.03
N ALA A 103 -4.89 12.92 -6.97
CA ALA A 103 -4.15 13.92 -7.71
C ALA A 103 -4.62 15.34 -7.37
N GLY A 104 -3.70 16.30 -7.43
CA GLY A 104 -4.00 17.72 -7.18
C GLY A 104 -2.77 18.58 -7.28
N ARG A 105 -2.96 19.90 -7.38
CA ARG A 105 -1.87 20.88 -7.43
C ARG A 105 -1.04 20.84 -6.12
N PRO A 106 0.24 21.27 -6.16
CA PRO A 106 1.01 21.51 -4.94
C PRO A 106 0.22 22.40 -3.97
N GLY A 107 0.25 22.08 -2.67
CA GLY A 107 -0.53 22.81 -1.66
C GLY A 107 -2.05 22.52 -1.64
N GLY A 108 -2.58 21.70 -2.56
CA GLY A 108 -4.01 21.37 -2.66
C GLY A 108 -4.54 20.39 -1.60
N GLY A 109 -3.78 20.09 -0.55
CA GLY A 109 -4.26 19.26 0.57
C GLY A 109 -4.25 17.75 0.32
N LYS A 110 -3.49 17.24 -0.67
CA LYS A 110 -3.40 15.81 -0.95
C LYS A 110 -3.04 14.98 0.27
N THR A 111 -1.95 15.35 0.94
CA THR A 111 -1.47 14.68 2.16
C THR A 111 -2.52 14.74 3.28
N ASP A 112 -3.15 15.90 3.50
CA ASP A 112 -4.19 16.04 4.52
C ASP A 112 -5.40 15.15 4.22
N PHE A 113 -5.80 15.06 2.96
CA PHE A 113 -6.88 14.18 2.54
C PHE A 113 -6.48 12.71 2.72
N ALA A 114 -5.27 12.31 2.30
CA ALA A 114 -4.77 10.94 2.43
C ALA A 114 -4.67 10.50 3.91
N ILE A 115 -4.16 11.36 4.79
CA ILE A 115 -4.09 11.11 6.24
C ILE A 115 -5.50 10.94 6.83
N ASN A 116 -6.42 11.86 6.51
CA ASN A 116 -7.80 11.78 7.01
C ASN A 116 -8.52 10.54 6.50
N LEU A 117 -8.29 10.13 5.26
CA LEU A 117 -8.80 8.91 4.67
C LEU A 117 -8.26 7.69 5.43
N ALA A 118 -6.94 7.59 5.60
CA ALA A 118 -6.28 6.52 6.34
C ALA A 118 -6.83 6.37 7.77
N MET A 119 -7.00 7.48 8.46
CA MET A 119 -7.58 7.49 9.81
C MET A 119 -9.03 7.02 9.85
N ARG A 120 -9.85 7.46 8.88
CA ARG A 120 -11.27 7.06 8.81
C ARG A 120 -11.41 5.58 8.52
N MET A 121 -10.60 5.05 7.61
CA MET A 121 -10.58 3.61 7.28
C MET A 121 -10.07 2.78 8.47
N GLY A 122 -8.99 3.21 9.12
CA GLY A 122 -8.47 2.56 10.33
C GLY A 122 -9.49 2.51 11.48
N ARG A 123 -10.25 3.58 11.69
CA ARG A 123 -11.37 3.60 12.68
C ARG A 123 -12.49 2.63 12.34
N ARG A 124 -12.65 2.24 11.09
CA ARG A 124 -13.62 1.27 10.62
C ARG A 124 -13.10 -0.17 10.61
N GLY A 125 -11.89 -0.37 11.11
CA GLY A 125 -11.31 -1.69 11.29
C GLY A 125 -10.30 -2.10 10.23
N ALA A 126 -10.10 -1.31 9.16
CA ALA A 126 -9.06 -1.58 8.17
C ALA A 126 -7.67 -1.39 8.78
N THR A 127 -6.76 -2.32 8.53
CA THR A 127 -5.34 -2.15 8.83
C THR A 127 -4.70 -1.33 7.73
N VAL A 128 -4.20 -0.13 8.06
CA VAL A 128 -3.65 0.81 7.09
C VAL A 128 -2.16 0.96 7.30
N LEU A 129 -1.40 0.82 6.23
CA LEU A 129 0.04 1.07 6.18
C LEU A 129 0.30 2.34 5.36
N TYR A 130 0.85 3.37 6.01
CA TYR A 130 1.06 4.69 5.41
C TYR A 130 2.56 4.97 5.24
N PHE A 131 3.00 5.07 4.00
CA PHE A 131 4.36 5.48 3.65
C PHE A 131 4.44 6.99 3.50
N SER A 132 5.21 7.63 4.37
CA SER A 132 5.51 9.06 4.30
C SER A 132 6.95 9.26 3.87
N MET A 133 7.15 9.76 2.66
CA MET A 133 8.47 10.00 2.11
C MET A 133 8.93 11.46 2.25
N GLU A 134 7.98 12.37 2.51
CA GLU A 134 8.25 13.80 2.63
C GLU A 134 8.21 14.29 4.08
N MET A 135 7.31 13.71 4.89
CA MET A 135 7.04 14.19 6.24
C MET A 135 7.53 13.22 7.31
N THR A 136 8.02 13.78 8.41
CA THR A 136 8.36 13.01 9.61
C THR A 136 7.08 12.53 10.34
N ASN A 137 7.21 11.48 11.15
CA ASN A 137 6.08 11.00 11.97
C ASN A 137 5.53 12.11 12.88
N VAL A 138 6.40 13.00 13.41
CA VAL A 138 5.97 14.15 14.24
C VAL A 138 5.11 15.11 13.42
N GLN A 139 5.50 15.43 12.19
CA GLN A 139 4.74 16.31 11.31
C GLN A 139 3.38 15.70 10.89
N LEU A 140 3.37 14.38 10.63
CA LEU A 140 2.12 13.65 10.38
C LEU A 140 1.20 13.70 11.61
N MET A 141 1.74 13.43 12.80
CA MET A 141 0.98 13.49 14.05
C MET A 141 0.47 14.90 14.38
N GLN A 142 1.22 15.96 14.03
CA GLN A 142 0.73 17.35 14.15
C GLN A 142 -0.51 17.59 13.28
N ARG A 143 -0.53 17.11 12.03
CA ARG A 143 -1.68 17.22 11.14
C ARG A 143 -2.87 16.39 11.64
N ILE A 144 -2.61 15.16 12.08
CA ILE A 144 -3.63 14.29 12.68
C ILE A 144 -4.26 14.97 13.91
N ALA A 145 -3.43 15.45 14.83
CA ALA A 145 -3.91 16.12 16.04
C ALA A 145 -4.71 17.39 15.70
N SER A 146 -4.21 18.22 14.77
CA SER A 146 -4.94 19.40 14.31
C SER A 146 -6.32 19.04 13.77
N SER A 147 -6.41 18.05 12.90
CA SER A 147 -7.67 17.58 12.32
C SER A 147 -8.63 17.03 13.37
N LEU A 148 -8.14 16.21 14.32
CA LEU A 148 -8.97 15.60 15.37
C LEU A 148 -9.47 16.58 16.41
N MET A 149 -8.63 17.54 16.77
CA MET A 149 -8.94 18.51 17.80
C MET A 149 -9.74 19.71 17.27
N GLY A 150 -9.66 19.97 15.96
CA GLY A 150 -10.15 21.20 15.35
C GLY A 150 -9.35 22.44 15.79
N VAL A 151 -8.04 22.26 16.06
CA VAL A 151 -7.12 23.33 16.49
C VAL A 151 -6.18 23.67 15.34
N ASP A 152 -5.85 24.95 15.20
CA ASP A 152 -4.91 25.42 14.19
C ASP A 152 -3.56 24.68 14.31
N SER A 153 -3.07 24.18 13.17
CA SER A 153 -1.80 23.46 13.10
C SER A 153 -0.60 24.30 13.55
N THR A 154 -0.65 25.63 13.43
CA THR A 154 0.37 26.55 13.92
C THR A 154 0.47 26.53 15.44
N LYS A 155 -0.65 26.47 16.15
CA LYS A 155 -0.66 26.33 17.61
C LYS A 155 0.02 25.06 18.09
N ILE A 156 -0.21 23.96 17.36
CA ILE A 156 0.41 22.65 17.69
C ILE A 156 1.91 22.70 17.38
N ARG A 157 2.30 23.23 16.21
CA ARG A 157 3.69 23.40 15.81
C ARG A 157 4.46 24.24 16.80
N ASP A 158 3.89 25.36 17.22
CA ASP A 158 4.53 26.34 18.11
C ASP A 158 4.40 25.92 19.60
N LYS A 159 3.83 24.73 19.86
CA LYS A 159 3.60 24.16 21.21
C LYS A 159 2.80 25.09 22.12
N ASN A 160 1.93 25.91 21.54
CA ASN A 160 1.09 26.93 22.24
C ASN A 160 -0.33 26.40 22.44
N LEU A 161 -0.43 25.23 23.10
CA LEU A 161 -1.70 24.62 23.50
C LEU A 161 -2.01 24.96 24.95
N SER A 162 -3.26 25.28 25.24
CA SER A 162 -3.76 25.37 26.61
C SER A 162 -3.75 24.00 27.27
N SER A 163 -3.81 23.95 28.62
CA SER A 163 -3.87 22.71 29.36
C SER A 163 -5.07 21.85 28.93
N GLN A 164 -6.22 22.44 28.65
CA GLN A 164 -7.41 21.73 28.18
C GLN A 164 -7.22 21.14 26.78
N GLU A 165 -6.58 21.89 25.86
CA GLU A 165 -6.27 21.40 24.52
C GLU A 165 -5.24 20.26 24.59
N MET A 166 -4.25 20.35 25.47
CA MET A 166 -3.25 19.29 25.70
C MET A 166 -3.90 18.00 26.22
N ASP A 167 -4.81 18.10 27.20
CA ASP A 167 -5.50 16.95 27.74
C ASP A 167 -6.44 16.30 26.71
N LYS A 168 -7.10 17.13 25.89
CA LYS A 168 -7.89 16.66 24.74
C LYS A 168 -7.02 15.92 23.74
N ALA A 169 -5.83 16.45 23.39
CA ALA A 169 -4.88 15.80 22.50
C ALA A 169 -4.47 14.42 23.03
N LYS A 170 -4.06 14.34 24.30
CA LYS A 170 -3.64 13.06 24.92
C LYS A 170 -4.75 12.02 24.83
N LYS A 171 -5.97 12.34 25.25
CA LYS A 171 -7.12 11.42 25.21
C LYS A 171 -7.44 10.92 23.80
N LEU A 172 -7.42 11.82 22.82
CA LEU A 172 -7.66 11.46 21.41
C LEU A 172 -6.57 10.53 20.88
N LEU A 173 -5.32 10.87 21.08
CA LEU A 173 -4.19 10.07 20.61
C LEU A 173 -4.13 8.69 21.28
N GLU A 174 -4.40 8.62 22.59
CA GLU A 174 -4.51 7.34 23.31
C GLU A 174 -5.65 6.46 22.75
N THR A 175 -6.79 7.06 22.42
CA THR A 175 -7.92 6.34 21.84
C THR A 175 -7.57 5.76 20.47
N PHE A 176 -6.84 6.53 19.65
CA PHE A 176 -6.40 6.06 18.34
C PHE A 176 -5.27 5.02 18.43
N SER A 177 -4.32 5.19 19.36
CA SER A 177 -3.21 4.26 19.53
C SER A 177 -3.68 2.86 19.94
N LYS A 178 -4.75 2.78 20.72
CA LYS A 178 -5.34 1.49 21.16
C LYS A 178 -5.93 0.66 20.01
N SER A 179 -6.27 1.28 18.88
CA SER A 179 -6.81 0.54 17.73
C SER A 179 -5.75 -0.32 17.05
N GLY A 180 -4.47 0.06 17.10
CA GLY A 180 -3.36 -0.66 16.48
C GLY A 180 -3.46 -0.83 14.95
N LYS A 181 -4.41 -0.12 14.30
CA LYS A 181 -4.76 -0.34 12.90
C LYS A 181 -4.08 0.62 11.92
N LEU A 182 -3.32 1.59 12.40
CA LEU A 182 -2.64 2.57 11.56
C LEU A 182 -1.14 2.51 11.81
N HIS A 183 -0.40 2.14 10.79
CA HIS A 183 1.05 1.99 10.80
C HIS A 183 1.68 3.04 9.89
N PHE A 184 2.77 3.65 10.34
CA PHE A 184 3.51 4.65 9.58
C PHE A 184 4.92 4.17 9.29
N VAL A 185 5.34 4.32 8.04
CA VAL A 185 6.73 4.13 7.61
C VAL A 185 7.26 5.48 7.16
N GLN A 186 8.25 5.98 7.88
CA GLN A 186 8.98 7.19 7.53
C GLN A 186 10.31 6.78 6.88
N GLU A 187 10.31 6.72 5.55
CA GLU A 187 11.49 6.34 4.79
C GLU A 187 11.55 7.18 3.50
N PRO A 188 12.52 8.10 3.35
CA PRO A 188 12.67 8.86 2.12
C PRO A 188 13.10 7.92 0.99
N ARG A 189 12.47 8.04 -0.17
CA ARG A 189 12.76 7.23 -1.36
C ARG A 189 12.62 5.72 -1.14
N VAL A 190 11.51 5.29 -0.57
CA VAL A 190 11.23 3.86 -0.40
C VAL A 190 11.20 3.13 -1.75
N SER A 191 11.82 1.96 -1.81
CA SER A 191 11.77 1.08 -2.98
C SER A 191 10.55 0.16 -2.92
N VAL A 192 10.19 -0.43 -4.06
CA VAL A 192 9.10 -1.40 -4.15
C VAL A 192 9.36 -2.60 -3.24
N GLN A 193 10.59 -3.12 -3.23
CA GLN A 193 10.99 -4.24 -2.37
C GLN A 193 10.78 -3.91 -0.88
N ARG A 194 11.10 -2.68 -0.47
CA ARG A 194 10.87 -2.22 0.90
C ARG A 194 9.38 -2.12 1.21
N ILE A 195 8.57 -1.65 0.27
CA ILE A 195 7.11 -1.62 0.41
C ILE A 195 6.58 -3.05 0.57
N SER A 196 6.99 -4.00 -0.29
CA SER A 196 6.58 -5.40 -0.20
C SER A 196 6.96 -6.02 1.13
N HIS A 197 8.18 -5.77 1.62
CA HIS A 197 8.61 -6.24 2.94
C HIS A 197 7.71 -5.74 4.08
N TYR A 198 7.35 -4.46 4.08
CA TYR A 198 6.44 -3.92 5.10
C TYR A 198 5.00 -4.44 4.95
N ILE A 199 4.55 -4.72 3.73
CA ILE A 199 3.25 -5.37 3.48
C ILE A 199 3.24 -6.78 4.08
N GLU A 200 4.30 -7.55 3.87
CA GLU A 200 4.46 -8.90 4.46
C GLU A 200 4.51 -8.87 6.00
N LEU A 201 5.11 -7.82 6.58
CA LEU A 201 5.20 -7.68 8.03
C LEU A 201 3.89 -7.27 8.69
N VAL A 202 3.14 -6.36 8.07
CA VAL A 202 1.95 -5.72 8.66
C VAL A 202 0.65 -6.38 8.20
N HIS A 203 0.64 -7.06 7.05
CA HIS A 203 -0.55 -7.59 6.38
C HIS A 203 -1.68 -6.54 6.29
N PRO A 204 -1.43 -5.36 5.69
CA PRO A 204 -2.41 -4.30 5.66
C PRO A 204 -3.55 -4.58 4.69
N ASP A 205 -4.72 -4.04 4.99
CA ASP A 205 -5.87 -4.00 4.08
C ASP A 205 -5.71 -2.87 3.05
N VAL A 206 -5.06 -1.78 3.45
CA VAL A 206 -4.87 -0.57 2.64
C VAL A 206 -3.44 -0.06 2.77
N VAL A 207 -2.83 0.22 1.64
CA VAL A 207 -1.50 0.85 1.56
C VAL A 207 -1.64 2.24 1.00
N VAL A 208 -1.09 3.24 1.69
CA VAL A 208 -1.04 4.63 1.25
C VAL A 208 0.42 5.01 0.98
N ILE A 209 0.68 5.57 -0.20
CA ILE A 209 2.02 6.01 -0.61
C ILE A 209 1.98 7.52 -0.86
N ASP A 210 2.59 8.30 0.03
CA ASP A 210 2.62 9.76 -0.06
C ASP A 210 4.07 10.26 -0.18
N HIS A 211 4.52 10.56 -1.40
CA HIS A 211 3.85 10.42 -2.69
C HIS A 211 4.77 9.70 -3.69
N LEU A 212 4.17 9.14 -4.71
CA LEU A 212 4.81 8.31 -5.74
C LEU A 212 6.06 8.94 -6.38
N GLY A 213 6.08 10.27 -6.54
CA GLY A 213 7.21 11.00 -7.14
C GLY A 213 8.52 10.92 -6.36
N LEU A 214 8.47 10.49 -5.09
CA LEU A 214 9.64 10.32 -4.21
C LEU A 214 10.09 8.86 -4.07
N MET A 215 9.39 7.91 -4.67
CA MET A 215 9.84 6.53 -4.67
C MET A 215 11.21 6.36 -5.33
N ALA A 216 12.00 5.43 -4.82
CA ALA A 216 13.24 5.05 -5.45
C ALA A 216 12.96 4.53 -6.87
N ARG A 217 13.58 5.16 -7.86
CA ARG A 217 13.50 4.65 -9.23
C ARG A 217 14.33 3.39 -9.32
N PRO A 218 13.84 2.31 -9.96
CA PRO A 218 14.67 1.18 -10.28
C PRO A 218 15.87 1.68 -11.09
N ARG A 219 17.06 1.18 -10.81
CA ARG A 219 18.23 1.45 -11.67
C ARG A 219 17.93 0.77 -13.01
N ILE A 220 17.58 1.54 -14.00
CA ILE A 220 17.56 1.08 -15.39
C ILE A 220 19.03 0.83 -15.72
N THR A 221 19.50 -0.39 -15.56
CA THR A 221 20.72 -0.84 -16.19
C THR A 221 20.45 -0.77 -17.70
N ASP A 222 21.24 0.07 -18.41
CA ASP A 222 21.19 0.23 -19.86
C ASP A 222 21.42 -1.13 -20.55
N GLN A 223 20.36 -1.91 -20.70
CA GLN A 223 20.37 -3.16 -21.47
C GLN A 223 19.76 -3.00 -22.87
N TYR A 224 19.57 -1.76 -23.31
CA TYR A 224 19.23 -1.47 -24.70
C TYR A 224 20.27 -0.50 -25.28
N LYS A 225 21.43 -1.04 -25.61
CA LYS A 225 22.31 -0.54 -26.68
C LYS A 225 22.46 -1.61 -27.74
#